data_cb7f2663f2831378100247e102ee1bd2
#
_entry.id   cb7f2663f2831378100247e102ee1bd2
#
_cell.length_a   1.000
_cell.length_b   1.000
_cell.length_c   1.000
_cell.angle_alpha   90.00
_cell.angle_beta   90.00
_cell.angle_gamma   90.00
#
_symmetry.space_group_name_H-M   'P 1'
#
loop_
_entity.id
_entity.type
_entity.pdbx_description
1 polymer ?
#
loop_
_entity_poly.entity_id
_entity_poly.type
_entity_poly.pdbx_seq_one_letter_code
_entity_poly.pdbx_strand_id
1 'polypeptide(L)'
;MFFDRPAPGSKAMLVFIRNKTSDLATHEEVQELARSAGMAVVGLVESARRDPHPKTMVGSGKVDEIKAAAEAVNANLVLFSEDLSSTQERNLEGALDLRVLGRTGLILEIFAQRARTHEGKLQVELAQLEHSASRLVRGWTHLDRQRGGAGAGLGGAGETQLESDQRLLAARNKKIKERLERVQRQRNQSRRARARSETATVALAGYTNAGKSTLFNRMTQSAVHAADQLFATLDPTLRQISLPLAGKAVISDTVGFIRALPHGLVESFKATLQEVSEATLILHVVDASAGEKQERMDSVNKVLAEIGAKEVPQLLVLNKSDLQGVTGPLVRRDAEGKPYSVQVSSLTGIGLPELLSCLDELIADDVVTTVISLRPEQGMIRAKCFELAAVIDEVMDDSGTIAMHLRIEKKNLARLNAALSATKAG
;
A
#
# COMPACT_ATOMS: atom_id res chain seq x y z
N MET A 1 20.75 18.31 5.35
CA MET A 1 20.40 18.15 6.77
C MET A 1 19.38 17.03 6.84
N PHE A 2 19.77 15.85 7.28
CA PHE A 2 18.79 14.77 7.52
C PHE A 2 18.08 15.15 8.80
N PHE A 3 16.76 15.28 8.74
CA PHE A 3 15.96 15.54 9.92
C PHE A 3 16.18 14.42 10.93
N ASP A 4 16.58 14.75 12.15
CA ASP A 4 16.65 13.78 13.23
C ASP A 4 15.28 13.15 13.41
N ARG A 5 15.24 11.81 13.39
CA ARG A 5 14.01 11.08 13.62
C ARG A 5 13.51 11.38 15.03
N PRO A 6 12.17 11.50 15.23
CA PRO A 6 11.66 11.59 16.59
C PRO A 6 12.17 10.39 17.40
N ALA A 7 12.74 10.65 18.54
CA ALA A 7 13.17 9.56 19.42
C ALA A 7 11.96 8.73 19.86
N PRO A 8 12.08 7.40 20.02
CA PRO A 8 11.02 6.60 20.60
C PRO A 8 10.61 7.17 21.96
N GLY A 9 9.28 7.30 22.19
CA GLY A 9 8.75 7.94 23.40
C GLY A 9 8.62 9.46 23.32
N SER A 10 8.84 10.08 22.15
CA SER A 10 8.58 11.52 21.97
C SER A 10 7.14 11.87 22.36
N LYS A 11 6.99 12.93 23.15
CA LYS A 11 5.70 13.46 23.60
C LYS A 11 5.10 14.35 22.51
N ALA A 12 3.97 13.93 21.96
CA ALA A 12 3.31 14.61 20.86
C ALA A 12 2.05 15.35 21.33
N MET A 13 1.94 16.63 20.95
CA MET A 13 0.68 17.37 20.99
C MET A 13 -0.08 17.11 19.68
N LEU A 14 -1.28 16.56 19.74
CA LEU A 14 -2.12 16.32 18.57
C LEU A 14 -2.99 17.55 18.28
N VAL A 15 -2.95 18.03 17.05
CA VAL A 15 -3.83 19.07 16.52
C VAL A 15 -4.79 18.42 15.52
N PHE A 16 -6.04 18.31 15.92
CA PHE A 16 -7.09 17.72 15.09
C PHE A 16 -7.88 18.78 14.37
N ILE A 17 -7.88 18.72 13.04
CA ILE A 17 -8.62 19.63 12.17
C ILE A 17 -9.98 18.99 11.87
N ARG A 18 -11.05 19.55 12.43
CA ARG A 18 -12.41 19.09 12.17
C ARG A 18 -12.90 19.66 10.84
N ASN A 19 -13.03 18.81 9.84
CA ASN A 19 -13.55 19.13 8.52
C ASN A 19 -14.92 18.46 8.30
N LYS A 20 -15.73 19.00 7.35
CA LYS A 20 -17.07 18.48 7.05
C LYS A 20 -17.10 17.29 6.09
N THR A 21 -15.98 16.91 5.50
CA THR A 21 -15.92 15.83 4.52
C THR A 21 -15.63 14.50 5.21
N SER A 22 -16.44 13.50 4.92
CA SER A 22 -16.36 12.13 5.47
C SER A 22 -15.10 11.34 5.12
N ASP A 23 -14.26 11.86 4.22
CA ASP A 23 -13.03 11.19 3.74
C ASP A 23 -11.82 11.39 4.68
N LEU A 24 -11.98 12.09 5.79
CA LEU A 24 -10.90 12.47 6.69
C LEU A 24 -10.70 11.45 7.82
N ALA A 25 -9.46 11.36 8.30
CA ALA A 25 -9.11 10.51 9.42
C ALA A 25 -9.97 10.80 10.65
N THR A 26 -10.37 9.75 11.35
CA THR A 26 -11.01 9.91 12.65
C THR A 26 -9.96 10.29 13.70
N HIS A 27 -10.40 10.88 14.79
CA HIS A 27 -9.56 11.22 15.92
C HIS A 27 -8.76 10.00 16.45
N GLU A 28 -9.45 8.87 16.56
CA GLU A 28 -8.85 7.60 16.98
C GLU A 28 -7.77 7.11 16.02
N GLU A 29 -8.01 7.22 14.72
CA GLU A 29 -7.03 6.81 13.70
C GLU A 29 -5.73 7.61 13.78
N VAL A 30 -5.80 8.93 13.99
CA VAL A 30 -4.59 9.77 14.10
C VAL A 30 -3.84 9.48 15.39
N GLN A 31 -4.54 9.23 16.50
CA GLN A 31 -3.90 8.77 17.73
C GLN A 31 -3.20 7.42 17.57
N GLU A 32 -3.84 6.49 16.87
CA GLU A 32 -3.26 5.17 16.62
C GLU A 32 -2.05 5.24 15.67
N LEU A 33 -2.06 6.15 14.68
CA LEU A 33 -0.89 6.47 13.87
C LEU A 33 0.27 6.97 14.73
N ALA A 34 0.02 7.93 15.62
CA ALA A 34 1.05 8.46 16.51
C ALA A 34 1.65 7.36 17.41
N ARG A 35 0.82 6.51 18.00
CA ARG A 35 1.26 5.33 18.79
C ARG A 35 2.07 4.35 17.94
N SER A 36 1.64 4.10 16.69
CA SER A 36 2.33 3.20 15.76
C SER A 36 3.70 3.74 15.35
N ALA A 37 3.90 5.06 15.38
CA ALA A 37 5.19 5.73 15.21
C ALA A 37 6.04 5.75 16.50
N GLY A 38 5.58 5.13 17.58
CA GLY A 38 6.27 5.11 18.87
C GLY A 38 6.21 6.43 19.64
N MET A 39 5.22 7.29 19.35
CA MET A 39 5.00 8.57 20.01
C MET A 39 3.93 8.48 21.09
N ALA A 40 4.10 9.22 22.17
CA ALA A 40 3.11 9.35 23.22
C ALA A 40 2.27 10.61 22.98
N VAL A 41 0.99 10.46 22.67
CA VAL A 41 0.05 11.60 22.59
C VAL A 41 -0.24 12.09 24.00
N VAL A 42 0.27 13.27 24.35
CA VAL A 42 0.16 13.85 25.70
C VAL A 42 -0.88 14.97 25.80
N GLY A 43 -1.40 15.43 24.68
CA GLY A 43 -2.42 16.46 24.62
C GLY A 43 -3.11 16.50 23.26
N LEU A 44 -4.27 17.15 23.23
CA LEU A 44 -5.10 17.33 22.05
C LEU A 44 -5.63 18.75 21.97
N VAL A 45 -5.52 19.36 20.81
CA VAL A 45 -6.16 20.61 20.47
C VAL A 45 -7.03 20.40 19.25
N GLU A 46 -8.30 20.73 19.33
CA GLU A 46 -9.22 20.68 18.18
C GLU A 46 -9.35 22.06 17.52
N SER A 47 -9.36 22.06 16.20
CA SER A 47 -9.64 23.25 15.40
C SER A 47 -10.75 22.96 14.40
N ALA A 48 -11.85 23.71 14.47
CA ALA A 48 -12.93 23.65 13.49
C ALA A 48 -12.77 24.80 12.51
N ARG A 49 -12.34 24.53 11.28
CA ARG A 49 -12.22 25.57 10.26
C ARG A 49 -12.71 25.08 8.92
N ARG A 50 -13.46 25.95 8.23
CA ARG A 50 -13.97 25.65 6.87
C ARG A 50 -12.86 25.73 5.83
N ASP A 51 -11.95 26.73 5.96
CA ASP A 51 -10.88 26.98 5.02
C ASP A 51 -9.51 26.97 5.73
N PRO A 52 -8.54 26.20 5.24
CA PRO A 52 -7.18 26.18 5.78
C PRO A 52 -6.52 27.56 5.67
N HIS A 53 -5.83 27.99 6.72
CA HIS A 53 -5.08 29.24 6.64
C HIS A 53 -3.83 29.04 5.77
N PRO A 54 -3.58 29.88 4.74
CA PRO A 54 -2.51 29.65 3.78
C PRO A 54 -1.10 29.53 4.40
N LYS A 55 -0.86 30.28 5.50
CA LYS A 55 0.47 30.33 6.15
C LYS A 55 0.67 29.28 7.24
N THR A 56 -0.37 28.89 7.97
CA THR A 56 -0.25 28.11 9.22
C THR A 56 -1.33 27.04 9.39
N MET A 57 -2.12 26.72 8.36
CA MET A 57 -3.25 25.78 8.43
C MET A 57 -4.37 26.26 9.36
N VAL A 58 -4.02 26.76 10.53
CA VAL A 58 -4.92 27.32 11.56
C VAL A 58 -4.71 28.83 11.74
N GLY A 59 -5.64 29.53 12.37
CA GLY A 59 -5.49 30.97 12.65
C GLY A 59 -4.44 31.26 13.73
N SER A 60 -3.94 32.52 13.81
CA SER A 60 -2.89 32.93 14.74
C SER A 60 -3.26 32.63 16.21
N GLY A 61 -4.45 33.00 16.66
CA GLY A 61 -4.88 32.71 18.03
C GLY A 61 -4.93 31.20 18.36
N LYS A 62 -5.18 30.33 17.35
CA LYS A 62 -5.09 28.88 17.54
C LYS A 62 -3.64 28.42 17.59
N VAL A 63 -2.71 29.07 16.90
CA VAL A 63 -1.26 28.81 17.03
C VAL A 63 -0.80 29.10 18.45
N ASP A 64 -1.23 30.23 19.03
CA ASP A 64 -0.88 30.59 20.41
C ASP A 64 -1.46 29.60 21.43
N GLU A 65 -2.70 29.12 21.21
CA GLU A 65 -3.34 28.08 22.02
C GLU A 65 -2.57 26.76 21.95
N ILE A 66 -2.16 26.34 20.74
CA ILE A 66 -1.35 25.12 20.55
C ILE A 66 -0.02 25.25 21.28
N LYS A 67 0.63 26.40 21.21
CA LYS A 67 1.90 26.67 21.89
C LYS A 67 1.75 26.52 23.40
N ALA A 68 0.78 27.23 24.00
CA ALA A 68 0.52 27.17 25.43
C ALA A 68 0.16 25.74 25.90
N ALA A 69 -0.66 25.02 25.12
CA ALA A 69 -1.03 23.63 25.43
C ALA A 69 0.16 22.68 25.33
N ALA A 70 1.03 22.86 24.34
CA ALA A 70 2.24 22.03 24.15
C ALA A 70 3.25 22.25 25.30
N GLU A 71 3.45 23.52 25.72
CA GLU A 71 4.31 23.87 26.85
C GLU A 71 3.77 23.28 28.16
N ALA A 72 2.47 23.34 28.41
CA ALA A 72 1.84 22.82 29.64
C ALA A 72 2.07 21.32 29.84
N VAL A 73 2.15 20.54 28.75
CA VAL A 73 2.35 19.07 28.81
C VAL A 73 3.79 18.66 28.47
N ASN A 74 4.71 19.62 28.30
CA ASN A 74 6.09 19.39 27.88
C ASN A 74 6.15 18.51 26.61
N ALA A 75 5.36 18.84 25.59
CA ALA A 75 5.43 18.21 24.29
C ALA A 75 6.72 18.62 23.57
N ASN A 76 7.33 17.70 22.84
CA ASN A 76 8.54 17.96 22.05
C ASN A 76 8.29 17.94 20.53
N LEU A 77 7.05 17.66 20.13
CA LEU A 77 6.61 17.79 18.76
C LEU A 77 5.08 18.03 18.67
N VAL A 78 4.64 18.57 17.56
CA VAL A 78 3.22 18.79 17.25
C VAL A 78 2.83 18.00 16.01
N LEU A 79 1.74 17.23 16.11
CA LEU A 79 1.19 16.41 15.02
C LEU A 79 -0.11 17.02 14.53
N PHE A 80 -0.22 17.24 13.22
CA PHE A 80 -1.46 17.64 12.58
C PHE A 80 -2.17 16.44 11.96
N SER A 81 -3.49 16.38 12.11
CA SER A 81 -4.33 15.33 11.49
C SER A 81 -4.36 15.40 9.97
N GLU A 82 -4.03 16.55 9.41
CA GLU A 82 -4.05 16.85 7.98
C GLU A 82 -2.63 17.01 7.43
N ASP A 83 -2.53 16.97 6.09
CA ASP A 83 -1.28 17.29 5.42
C ASP A 83 -1.01 18.80 5.46
N LEU A 84 0.22 19.13 5.77
CA LEU A 84 0.72 20.49 5.78
C LEU A 84 1.58 20.76 4.53
N SER A 85 1.42 21.93 3.94
CA SER A 85 2.40 22.37 2.96
C SER A 85 3.73 22.70 3.67
N SER A 86 4.82 22.62 2.93
CA SER A 86 6.17 22.95 3.44
C SER A 86 6.27 24.36 4.05
N THR A 87 5.49 25.30 3.51
CA THR A 87 5.41 26.67 4.06
C THR A 87 4.68 26.70 5.39
N GLN A 88 3.59 25.94 5.50
CA GLN A 88 2.82 25.85 6.75
C GLN A 88 3.62 25.19 7.86
N GLU A 89 4.29 24.06 7.59
CA GLU A 89 5.12 23.41 8.59
C GLU A 89 6.23 24.32 9.10
N ARG A 90 7.00 24.95 8.21
CA ARG A 90 8.07 25.88 8.62
C ARG A 90 7.56 27.06 9.42
N ASN A 91 6.41 27.65 9.01
CA ASN A 91 5.84 28.78 9.74
C ASN A 91 5.34 28.35 11.12
N LEU A 92 4.77 27.15 11.22
CA LEU A 92 4.34 26.56 12.48
C LEU A 92 5.54 26.22 13.37
N GLU A 93 6.58 25.61 12.82
CA GLU A 93 7.83 25.32 13.58
C GLU A 93 8.46 26.60 14.13
N GLY A 94 8.52 27.67 13.31
CA GLY A 94 9.02 28.96 13.74
C GLY A 94 8.15 29.66 14.80
N ALA A 95 6.83 29.47 14.78
CA ALA A 95 5.93 30.06 15.75
C ALA A 95 5.86 29.27 17.06
N LEU A 96 5.89 27.93 16.98
CA LEU A 96 5.75 27.03 18.10
C LEU A 96 7.08 26.73 18.81
N ASP A 97 8.21 26.92 18.13
CA ASP A 97 9.55 26.50 18.54
C ASP A 97 9.62 24.97 18.84
N LEU A 98 8.81 24.21 18.10
CA LEU A 98 8.69 22.77 18.19
C LEU A 98 8.68 22.17 16.79
N ARG A 99 9.15 20.93 16.67
CA ARG A 99 9.00 20.17 15.42
C ARG A 99 7.52 19.95 15.09
N VAL A 100 7.16 20.16 13.83
CA VAL A 100 5.79 19.96 13.34
C VAL A 100 5.77 18.87 12.27
N LEU A 101 4.83 17.94 12.37
CA LEU A 101 4.61 16.88 11.39
C LEU A 101 3.16 16.89 10.93
N GLY A 102 2.96 16.87 9.61
CA GLY A 102 1.66 16.54 9.03
C GLY A 102 1.46 15.02 8.91
N ARG A 103 0.27 14.62 8.48
CA ARG A 103 -0.15 13.22 8.33
C ARG A 103 0.81 12.39 7.46
N THR A 104 1.19 12.88 6.27
CA THR A 104 2.14 12.21 5.37
C THR A 104 3.50 11.99 6.05
N GLY A 105 4.01 13.00 6.76
CA GLY A 105 5.27 12.89 7.51
C GLY A 105 5.21 11.81 8.58
N LEU A 106 4.09 11.70 9.30
CA LEU A 106 3.86 10.66 10.31
C LEU A 106 3.81 9.26 9.70
N ILE A 107 3.11 9.07 8.59
CA ILE A 107 3.05 7.78 7.88
C ILE A 107 4.45 7.37 7.38
N LEU A 108 5.22 8.31 6.83
CA LEU A 108 6.60 8.05 6.39
C LEU A 108 7.52 7.64 7.53
N GLU A 109 7.31 8.20 8.73
CA GLU A 109 8.07 7.82 9.92
C GLU A 109 7.76 6.37 10.34
N ILE A 110 6.48 5.98 10.33
CA ILE A 110 6.06 4.59 10.59
C ILE A 110 6.70 3.65 9.56
N PHE A 111 6.64 4.00 8.30
CA PHE A 111 7.23 3.18 7.23
C PHE A 111 8.75 3.02 7.37
N ALA A 112 9.44 4.10 7.77
CA ALA A 112 10.88 4.04 8.00
C ALA A 112 11.27 3.09 9.14
N GLN A 113 10.42 2.98 10.16
CA GLN A 113 10.61 2.03 11.27
C GLN A 113 10.26 0.59 10.89
N ARG A 114 9.30 0.40 9.97
CA ARG A 114 8.78 -0.93 9.57
C ARG A 114 9.52 -1.59 8.42
N ALA A 115 10.17 -0.82 7.55
CA ALA A 115 10.91 -1.35 6.41
C ALA A 115 12.06 -2.25 6.85
N ARG A 116 11.95 -3.54 6.58
CA ARG A 116 12.96 -4.56 6.92
C ARG A 116 13.75 -4.99 5.71
N THR A 117 13.07 -5.16 4.57
CA THR A 117 13.73 -5.61 3.33
C THR A 117 14.55 -4.49 2.70
N HIS A 118 15.52 -4.87 1.87
CA HIS A 118 16.31 -3.90 1.10
C HIS A 118 15.41 -3.05 0.17
N GLU A 119 14.41 -3.68 -0.44
CA GLU A 119 13.45 -3.01 -1.31
C GLU A 119 12.58 -2.02 -0.53
N GLY A 120 11.95 -2.47 0.58
CA GLY A 120 11.12 -1.61 1.42
C GLY A 120 11.90 -0.39 1.92
N LYS A 121 13.16 -0.57 2.32
CA LYS A 121 14.03 0.56 2.72
C LYS A 121 14.28 1.54 1.58
N LEU A 122 14.51 1.05 0.35
CA LEU A 122 14.68 1.92 -0.83
C LEU A 122 13.38 2.65 -1.19
N GLN A 123 12.23 1.99 -1.09
CA GLN A 123 10.93 2.61 -1.35
C GLN A 123 10.63 3.73 -0.34
N VAL A 124 10.86 3.46 0.94
CA VAL A 124 10.69 4.47 2.00
C VAL A 124 11.67 5.63 1.82
N GLU A 125 12.94 5.34 1.53
CA GLU A 125 13.94 6.37 1.26
C GLU A 125 13.54 7.25 0.07
N LEU A 126 13.03 6.65 -1.01
CA LEU A 126 12.53 7.39 -2.17
C LEU A 126 11.37 8.31 -1.78
N ALA A 127 10.38 7.78 -1.07
CA ALA A 127 9.21 8.55 -0.62
C ALA A 127 9.60 9.71 0.31
N GLN A 128 10.54 9.48 1.24
CA GLN A 128 11.07 10.53 2.13
C GLN A 128 11.83 11.61 1.35
N LEU A 129 12.63 11.23 0.35
CA LEU A 129 13.37 12.18 -0.47
C LEU A 129 12.42 12.99 -1.37
N GLU A 130 11.40 12.39 -1.96
CA GLU A 130 10.39 13.09 -2.76
C GLU A 130 9.57 14.07 -1.89
N HIS A 131 9.16 13.63 -0.70
CA HIS A 131 8.50 14.50 0.28
C HIS A 131 9.41 15.67 0.70
N SER A 132 10.69 15.41 0.98
CA SER A 132 11.67 16.44 1.34
C SER A 132 11.99 17.38 0.18
N ALA A 133 12.10 16.87 -1.05
CA ALA A 133 12.34 17.67 -2.25
C ALA A 133 11.22 18.68 -2.49
N SER A 134 9.96 18.28 -2.29
CA SER A 134 8.80 19.19 -2.39
C SER A 134 8.87 20.34 -1.37
N ARG A 135 9.56 20.13 -0.26
CA ARG A 135 9.76 21.11 0.83
C ARG A 135 10.91 22.08 0.56
N LEU A 136 11.97 21.62 -0.10
CA LEU A 136 13.11 22.48 -0.44
C LEU A 136 12.75 23.54 -1.48
N VAL A 137 12.00 23.19 -2.53
CA VAL A 137 11.63 24.11 -3.63
C VAL A 137 10.86 25.34 -3.13
N ARG A 138 10.07 25.20 -2.07
CA ARG A 138 9.24 26.31 -1.52
C ARG A 138 9.84 27.00 -0.28
N GLY A 139 10.93 26.46 0.26
CA GLY A 139 11.54 26.94 1.51
C GLY A 139 12.47 28.15 1.37
N TRP A 140 13.06 28.37 0.19
CA TRP A 140 14.19 29.27 -0.01
C TRP A 140 13.87 30.60 -0.71
N THR A 141 12.65 30.80 -1.19
CA THR A 141 12.26 32.04 -1.89
C THR A 141 12.40 33.33 -1.07
N HIS A 142 12.61 33.25 0.24
CA HIS A 142 12.85 34.41 1.10
C HIS A 142 14.33 34.82 1.24
N LEU A 143 15.28 33.89 1.08
CA LEU A 143 16.71 34.21 1.17
C LEU A 143 17.22 34.94 -0.09
N ASP A 144 16.64 34.65 -1.24
CA ASP A 144 16.94 35.39 -2.50
C ASP A 144 16.51 36.84 -2.45
N ARG A 145 15.42 37.18 -1.73
CA ARG A 145 14.98 38.57 -1.57
C ARG A 145 15.82 39.41 -0.59
N GLN A 146 16.50 38.79 0.36
CA GLN A 146 17.40 39.50 1.28
C GLN A 146 18.76 39.79 0.66
N ARG A 147 19.18 39.11 -0.42
CA ARG A 147 20.43 39.37 -1.13
C ARG A 147 20.34 40.46 -2.21
N GLY A 148 19.14 41.01 -2.47
CA GLY A 148 18.91 42.08 -3.44
C GLY A 148 19.20 43.51 -2.95
N GLY A 149 19.80 43.69 -1.75
CA GLY A 149 20.18 44.96 -1.20
C GLY A 149 21.67 45.11 -1.05
N ALA A 150 22.30 45.98 -1.87
CA ALA A 150 23.65 46.51 -1.83
C ALA A 150 24.83 45.52 -2.10
N GLY A 151 25.33 45.59 -3.31
CA GLY A 151 26.64 45.03 -3.66
C GLY A 151 26.74 44.44 -5.05
N ALA A 152 26.65 45.25 -6.09
CA ALA A 152 27.18 44.91 -7.40
C ALA A 152 28.69 44.72 -7.29
N GLY A 153 29.15 43.48 -7.22
CA GLY A 153 30.57 43.18 -7.23
C GLY A 153 30.86 41.72 -7.08
N LEU A 154 31.22 41.07 -8.19
CA LEU A 154 31.97 39.81 -8.23
C LEU A 154 31.29 38.59 -7.59
N GLY A 155 30.08 38.25 -8.02
CA GLY A 155 29.54 36.93 -7.86
C GLY A 155 29.88 36.12 -9.13
N GLY A 156 30.93 35.33 -9.09
CA GLY A 156 31.18 34.31 -10.11
C GLY A 156 29.95 33.39 -10.26
N ALA A 157 29.77 32.78 -11.42
CA ALA A 157 28.73 31.81 -11.76
C ALA A 157 28.84 30.54 -10.88
N GLY A 158 28.71 30.69 -9.55
CA GLY A 158 28.64 29.62 -8.56
C GLY A 158 27.17 29.25 -8.34
N GLU A 159 26.87 27.97 -8.50
CA GLU A 159 25.61 27.36 -8.16
C GLU A 159 25.18 27.76 -6.73
N THR A 160 23.92 28.19 -6.56
CA THR A 160 23.41 28.49 -5.22
C THR A 160 23.36 27.18 -4.41
N GLN A 161 23.50 27.28 -3.09
CA GLN A 161 23.46 26.10 -2.21
C GLN A 161 22.15 25.31 -2.43
N LEU A 162 21.06 25.99 -2.73
CA LEU A 162 19.78 25.38 -3.07
C LEU A 162 19.85 24.53 -4.36
N GLU A 163 20.46 25.05 -5.40
CA GLU A 163 20.62 24.32 -6.68
C GLU A 163 21.52 23.09 -6.51
N SER A 164 22.59 23.24 -5.71
CA SER A 164 23.46 22.12 -5.35
C SER A 164 22.70 21.03 -4.57
N ASP A 165 21.91 21.40 -3.55
CA ASP A 165 21.11 20.48 -2.74
C ASP A 165 20.02 19.79 -3.60
N GLN A 166 19.35 20.54 -4.48
CA GLN A 166 18.36 19.97 -5.43
C GLN A 166 19.02 18.97 -6.39
N ARG A 167 20.21 19.27 -6.91
CA ARG A 167 20.96 18.38 -7.78
C ARG A 167 21.36 17.10 -7.06
N LEU A 168 21.83 17.19 -5.83
CA LEU A 168 22.20 16.04 -5.00
C LEU A 168 20.99 15.15 -4.70
N LEU A 169 19.83 15.74 -4.37
CA LEU A 169 18.58 15.01 -4.16
C LEU A 169 18.10 14.34 -5.45
N ALA A 170 18.13 15.05 -6.59
CA ALA A 170 17.75 14.49 -7.88
C ALA A 170 18.64 13.31 -8.27
N ALA A 171 19.96 13.44 -8.06
CA ALA A 171 20.91 12.37 -8.31
C ALA A 171 20.67 11.15 -7.41
N ARG A 172 20.35 11.37 -6.13
CA ARG A 172 20.02 10.31 -5.19
C ARG A 172 18.72 9.61 -5.56
N ASN A 173 17.67 10.37 -5.88
CA ASN A 173 16.39 9.83 -6.37
C ASN A 173 16.59 8.95 -7.60
N LYS A 174 17.34 9.42 -8.60
CA LYS A 174 17.66 8.65 -9.80
C LYS A 174 18.33 7.31 -9.46
N LYS A 175 19.36 7.35 -8.60
CA LYS A 175 20.10 6.15 -8.18
C LYS A 175 19.22 5.14 -7.44
N ILE A 176 18.27 5.61 -6.63
CA ILE A 176 17.31 4.74 -5.92
C ILE A 176 16.32 4.14 -6.90
N LYS A 177 15.77 4.93 -7.83
CA LYS A 177 14.85 4.43 -8.88
C LYS A 177 15.52 3.34 -9.73
N GLU A 178 16.76 3.53 -10.16
CA GLU A 178 17.53 2.52 -10.90
C GLU A 178 17.72 1.21 -10.09
N ARG A 179 17.91 1.30 -8.77
CA ARG A 179 18.01 0.12 -7.90
C ARG A 179 16.67 -0.60 -7.76
N LEU A 180 15.58 0.15 -7.56
CA LEU A 180 14.22 -0.40 -7.48
C LEU A 180 13.82 -1.10 -8.78
N GLU A 181 14.16 -0.55 -9.96
CA GLU A 181 13.93 -1.19 -11.25
C GLU A 181 14.65 -2.54 -11.38
N ARG A 182 15.86 -2.68 -10.82
CA ARG A 182 16.58 -3.97 -10.83
C ARG A 182 15.87 -5.01 -9.97
N VAL A 183 15.42 -4.62 -8.77
CA VAL A 183 14.66 -5.49 -7.87
C VAL A 183 13.34 -5.91 -8.53
N GLN A 184 12.64 -4.98 -9.18
CA GLN A 184 11.40 -5.25 -9.89
C GLN A 184 11.58 -6.24 -11.04
N ARG A 185 12.70 -6.15 -11.81
CA ARG A 185 13.03 -7.15 -12.85
C ARG A 185 13.19 -8.55 -12.27
N GLN A 186 13.87 -8.70 -11.13
CA GLN A 186 14.03 -10.01 -10.46
C GLN A 186 12.67 -10.56 -9.98
N ARG A 187 11.80 -9.70 -9.41
CA ARG A 187 10.44 -10.11 -9.01
C ARG A 187 9.61 -10.57 -10.20
N ASN A 188 9.67 -9.85 -11.31
CA ASN A 188 8.95 -10.23 -12.53
C ASN A 188 9.41 -11.60 -13.05
N GLN A 189 10.70 -11.95 -12.95
CA GLN A 189 11.19 -13.29 -13.29
C GLN A 189 10.60 -14.37 -12.36
N SER A 190 10.58 -14.11 -11.05
CA SER A 190 9.98 -15.03 -10.07
C SER A 190 8.47 -15.22 -10.27
N ARG A 191 7.74 -14.14 -10.67
CA ARG A 191 6.31 -14.20 -11.01
C ARG A 191 6.06 -15.05 -12.26
N ARG A 192 6.85 -14.84 -13.32
CA ARG A 192 6.77 -15.68 -14.53
C ARG A 192 7.01 -17.15 -14.21
N ALA A 193 7.92 -17.45 -13.29
CA ALA A 193 8.14 -18.82 -12.82
C ALA A 193 6.90 -19.39 -12.09
N ARG A 194 6.23 -18.60 -11.24
CA ARG A 194 4.97 -19.01 -10.58
C ARG A 194 3.83 -19.22 -11.58
N ALA A 195 3.67 -18.33 -12.54
CA ALA A 195 2.67 -18.47 -13.61
C ALA A 195 2.87 -19.75 -14.42
N ARG A 196 4.13 -20.16 -14.66
CA ARG A 196 4.46 -21.44 -15.34
C ARG A 196 4.20 -22.67 -14.48
N SER A 197 4.21 -22.54 -13.16
CA SER A 197 4.05 -23.66 -12.21
C SER A 197 2.63 -23.85 -11.72
N GLU A 198 1.62 -23.25 -12.38
CA GLU A 198 0.19 -23.33 -12.01
C GLU A 198 -0.14 -22.85 -10.59
N THR A 199 0.72 -22.05 -9.99
CA THR A 199 0.54 -21.66 -8.60
C THR A 199 -0.34 -20.41 -8.54
N ALA A 200 -1.60 -20.56 -8.15
CA ALA A 200 -2.51 -19.45 -7.92
C ALA A 200 -1.96 -18.51 -6.85
N THR A 201 -2.17 -17.20 -7.05
CA THR A 201 -1.71 -16.17 -6.10
C THR A 201 -2.91 -15.51 -5.45
N VAL A 202 -2.95 -15.54 -4.12
CA VAL A 202 -4.00 -14.94 -3.29
C VAL A 202 -3.41 -13.78 -2.52
N ALA A 203 -3.95 -12.57 -2.70
CA ALA A 203 -3.47 -11.39 -1.99
C ALA A 203 -4.43 -10.99 -0.88
N LEU A 204 -3.91 -10.74 0.32
CA LEU A 204 -4.67 -10.14 1.42
C LEU A 204 -4.70 -8.62 1.21
N ALA A 205 -5.87 -8.03 1.05
CA ALA A 205 -6.06 -6.59 0.99
C ALA A 205 -7.05 -6.17 2.09
N GLY A 206 -6.97 -4.93 2.55
CA GLY A 206 -7.88 -4.42 3.57
C GLY A 206 -7.27 -3.30 4.39
N TYR A 207 -8.12 -2.66 5.18
CA TYR A 207 -7.72 -1.55 6.02
C TYR A 207 -6.62 -1.93 7.02
N THR A 208 -5.84 -0.96 7.48
CA THR A 208 -4.90 -1.20 8.60
C THR A 208 -5.66 -1.73 9.80
N ASN A 209 -5.01 -2.60 10.56
CA ASN A 209 -5.59 -3.24 11.75
C ASN A 209 -6.85 -4.10 11.52
N ALA A 210 -7.19 -4.48 10.27
CA ALA A 210 -8.27 -5.43 10.00
C ALA A 210 -7.92 -6.88 10.34
N GLY A 211 -6.68 -7.16 10.75
CA GLY A 211 -6.21 -8.48 11.14
C GLY A 211 -5.63 -9.31 9.99
N LYS A 212 -5.18 -8.69 8.88
CA LYS A 212 -4.59 -9.38 7.72
C LYS A 212 -3.42 -10.28 8.08
N SER A 213 -2.42 -9.76 8.79
CA SER A 213 -1.22 -10.51 9.18
C SER A 213 -1.52 -11.63 10.17
N THR A 214 -2.51 -11.43 11.05
CA THR A 214 -2.99 -12.48 11.95
C THR A 214 -3.66 -13.60 11.17
N LEU A 215 -4.52 -13.25 10.20
CA LEU A 215 -5.17 -14.20 9.31
C LEU A 215 -4.13 -14.96 8.48
N PHE A 216 -3.16 -14.25 7.89
CA PHE A 216 -2.07 -14.84 7.14
C PHE A 216 -1.30 -15.89 7.98
N ASN A 217 -0.92 -15.55 9.21
CA ASN A 217 -0.23 -16.46 10.11
C ASN A 217 -1.03 -17.73 10.38
N ARG A 218 -2.34 -17.58 10.61
CA ARG A 218 -3.22 -18.72 10.84
C ARG A 218 -3.35 -19.62 9.62
N MET A 219 -3.53 -19.04 8.42
CA MET A 219 -3.68 -19.81 7.17
C MET A 219 -2.38 -20.51 6.77
N THR A 220 -1.23 -19.91 7.07
CA THR A 220 0.08 -20.42 6.63
C THR A 220 0.87 -21.13 7.72
N GLN A 221 0.32 -21.22 8.94
CA GLN A 221 0.99 -21.76 10.14
C GLN A 221 2.36 -21.11 10.37
N SER A 222 2.49 -19.83 10.02
CA SER A 222 3.74 -19.07 10.17
C SER A 222 3.66 -18.10 11.34
N ALA A 223 4.82 -17.64 11.81
CA ALA A 223 4.94 -16.67 12.91
C ALA A 223 5.47 -15.32 12.37
N VAL A 224 4.81 -14.75 11.35
CA VAL A 224 5.12 -13.38 10.92
C VAL A 224 4.65 -12.41 12.00
N HIS A 225 5.41 -11.35 12.20
CA HIS A 225 5.09 -10.35 13.22
C HIS A 225 3.72 -9.71 12.96
N ALA A 226 2.71 -10.14 13.69
CA ALA A 226 1.41 -9.51 13.74
C ALA A 226 1.35 -8.67 15.02
N ALA A 227 1.14 -7.37 14.89
CA ALA A 227 0.99 -6.45 16.00
C ALA A 227 -0.33 -5.69 15.84
N ASP A 228 -0.95 -5.36 16.97
CA ASP A 228 -2.12 -4.49 17.02
C ASP A 228 -1.68 -3.02 16.84
N GLN A 229 -1.13 -2.73 15.66
CA GLN A 229 -0.58 -1.44 15.28
C GLN A 229 -0.84 -1.19 13.80
N LEU A 230 -1.04 0.07 13.42
CA LEU A 230 -1.18 0.44 12.02
C LEU A 230 0.12 0.16 11.26
N PHE A 231 -0.01 -0.32 10.02
CA PHE A 231 1.12 -0.69 9.16
C PHE A 231 2.09 -1.70 9.80
N ALA A 232 1.55 -2.72 10.49
CA ALA A 232 2.38 -3.79 11.07
C ALA A 232 3.21 -4.51 9.99
N THR A 233 2.65 -4.68 8.80
CA THR A 233 3.32 -5.22 7.61
C THR A 233 3.52 -4.12 6.59
N LEU A 234 4.76 -3.87 6.19
CA LEU A 234 5.15 -2.99 5.07
C LEU A 234 5.70 -3.81 3.91
N ASP A 235 6.58 -4.76 4.20
CA ASP A 235 7.17 -5.64 3.21
C ASP A 235 6.25 -6.84 2.96
N PRO A 236 5.86 -7.13 1.71
CA PRO A 236 4.99 -8.27 1.43
C PRO A 236 5.67 -9.58 1.80
N THR A 237 4.92 -10.44 2.45
CA THR A 237 5.39 -11.79 2.81
C THR A 237 4.61 -12.81 2.00
N LEU A 238 5.32 -13.70 1.32
CA LEU A 238 4.74 -14.76 0.49
C LEU A 238 4.90 -16.11 1.20
N ARG A 239 3.83 -16.92 1.25
CA ARG A 239 3.85 -18.29 1.76
C ARG A 239 2.98 -19.19 0.89
N GLN A 240 3.46 -20.41 0.70
CA GLN A 240 2.71 -21.43 -0.02
C GLN A 240 1.78 -22.16 0.92
N ILE A 241 0.56 -22.41 0.45
CA ILE A 241 -0.41 -23.33 1.05
C ILE A 241 -0.80 -24.41 0.06
N SER A 242 -1.37 -25.49 0.56
CA SER A 242 -1.93 -26.56 -0.27
C SER A 242 -3.44 -26.61 -0.07
N LEU A 243 -4.16 -26.56 -1.17
CA LEU A 243 -5.62 -26.65 -1.24
C LEU A 243 -6.01 -28.00 -1.87
N PRO A 244 -7.08 -28.64 -1.39
CA PRO A 244 -7.46 -29.97 -1.87
C PRO A 244 -7.76 -30.04 -3.37
N LEU A 245 -8.50 -29.09 -3.93
CA LEU A 245 -8.95 -29.06 -5.33
C LEU A 245 -8.01 -28.24 -6.23
N ALA A 246 -7.68 -27.02 -5.80
CA ALA A 246 -6.85 -26.09 -6.56
C ALA A 246 -5.35 -26.45 -6.52
N GLY A 247 -4.91 -27.27 -5.57
CA GLY A 247 -3.52 -27.65 -5.42
C GLY A 247 -2.70 -26.60 -4.68
N LYS A 248 -1.54 -26.20 -5.24
CA LYS A 248 -0.64 -25.22 -4.61
C LYS A 248 -1.13 -23.81 -4.89
N ALA A 249 -1.23 -23.00 -3.81
CA ALA A 249 -1.48 -21.57 -3.90
C ALA A 249 -0.45 -20.79 -3.07
N VAL A 250 -0.15 -19.56 -3.46
CA VAL A 250 0.71 -18.65 -2.71
C VAL A 250 -0.16 -17.54 -2.14
N ILE A 251 -0.13 -17.38 -0.82
CA ILE A 251 -0.76 -16.26 -0.14
C ILE A 251 0.26 -15.16 0.08
N SER A 252 -0.13 -13.90 -0.16
CA SER A 252 0.66 -12.71 0.14
C SER A 252 -0.02 -11.86 1.21
N ASP A 253 0.71 -11.56 2.31
CA ASP A 253 0.34 -10.50 3.23
C ASP A 253 0.86 -9.17 2.69
N THR A 254 0.00 -8.15 2.62
CA THR A 254 0.33 -6.87 2.00
C THR A 254 0.19 -5.70 2.98
N VAL A 255 0.67 -4.54 2.59
CA VAL A 255 0.52 -3.29 3.34
C VAL A 255 -0.96 -3.00 3.59
N GLY A 256 -1.29 -2.59 4.81
CA GLY A 256 -2.65 -2.14 5.14
C GLY A 256 -2.96 -0.79 4.49
N PHE A 257 -4.17 -0.63 4.02
CA PHE A 257 -4.67 0.65 3.51
C PHE A 257 -5.19 1.53 4.64
N ILE A 258 -5.17 2.83 4.43
CA ILE A 258 -5.68 3.84 5.34
C ILE A 258 -6.42 4.91 4.53
N ARG A 259 -7.33 5.65 5.17
CA ARG A 259 -8.00 6.79 4.52
C ARG A 259 -6.98 7.82 4.05
N ALA A 260 -7.27 8.48 2.93
CA ALA A 260 -6.44 9.54 2.37
C ALA A 260 -4.93 9.17 2.33
N LEU A 261 -4.61 7.94 1.85
CA LEU A 261 -3.22 7.57 1.62
C LEU A 261 -2.63 8.50 0.55
N PRO A 262 -1.53 9.22 0.83
CA PRO A 262 -0.97 10.17 -0.14
C PRO A 262 -0.57 9.48 -1.45
N HIS A 263 -1.00 10.05 -2.60
CA HIS A 263 -0.73 9.48 -3.93
C HIS A 263 0.76 9.20 -4.18
N GLY A 264 1.65 10.08 -3.70
CA GLY A 264 3.11 9.86 -3.80
C GLY A 264 3.57 8.60 -3.07
N LEU A 265 2.90 8.22 -1.97
CA LEU A 265 3.18 6.96 -1.27
C LEU A 265 2.66 5.76 -2.07
N VAL A 266 1.46 5.84 -2.63
CA VAL A 266 0.90 4.78 -3.50
C VAL A 266 1.85 4.51 -4.67
N GLU A 267 2.38 5.55 -5.29
CA GLU A 267 3.33 5.43 -6.41
C GLU A 267 4.66 4.81 -5.97
N SER A 268 5.22 5.24 -4.85
CA SER A 268 6.47 4.69 -4.30
C SER A 268 6.34 3.21 -3.92
N PHE A 269 5.16 2.78 -3.46
CA PHE A 269 4.85 1.39 -3.10
C PHE A 269 4.16 0.58 -4.21
N LYS A 270 4.03 1.15 -5.41
CA LYS A 270 3.36 0.50 -6.55
C LYS A 270 3.92 -0.90 -6.84
N ALA A 271 5.24 -1.08 -6.74
CA ALA A 271 5.88 -2.39 -6.95
C ALA A 271 5.46 -3.43 -5.89
N THR A 272 5.25 -3.00 -4.66
CA THR A 272 4.74 -3.83 -3.55
C THR A 272 3.25 -4.15 -3.74
N LEU A 273 2.47 -3.17 -4.15
CA LEU A 273 1.04 -3.30 -4.41
C LEU A 273 0.74 -4.07 -5.71
N GLN A 274 1.72 -4.23 -6.59
CA GLN A 274 1.60 -5.01 -7.82
C GLN A 274 1.29 -6.50 -7.55
N GLU A 275 1.70 -7.05 -6.39
CA GLU A 275 1.31 -8.41 -5.99
C GLU A 275 -0.22 -8.53 -5.83
N VAL A 276 -0.91 -7.44 -5.48
CA VAL A 276 -2.38 -7.41 -5.36
C VAL A 276 -3.03 -7.32 -6.75
N SER A 277 -2.51 -6.46 -7.64
CA SER A 277 -3.10 -6.26 -8.98
C SER A 277 -2.90 -7.46 -9.91
N GLU A 278 -1.90 -8.29 -9.64
CA GLU A 278 -1.61 -9.50 -10.42
C GLU A 278 -2.13 -10.78 -9.76
N ALA A 279 -2.78 -10.67 -8.58
CA ALA A 279 -3.33 -11.82 -7.89
C ALA A 279 -4.46 -12.49 -8.67
N THR A 280 -4.61 -13.81 -8.50
CA THR A 280 -5.73 -14.59 -9.00
C THR A 280 -7.00 -14.25 -8.22
N LEU A 281 -6.87 -14.03 -6.91
CA LEU A 281 -7.96 -13.71 -5.99
C LEU A 281 -7.49 -12.76 -4.90
N ILE A 282 -8.32 -11.78 -4.54
CA ILE A 282 -8.10 -10.91 -3.39
C ILE A 282 -8.98 -11.35 -2.23
N LEU A 283 -8.39 -11.57 -1.06
CA LEU A 283 -9.11 -11.64 0.21
C LEU A 283 -9.23 -10.24 0.77
N HIS A 284 -10.40 -9.61 0.60
CA HIS A 284 -10.68 -8.30 1.16
C HIS A 284 -11.05 -8.45 2.64
N VAL A 285 -10.07 -8.25 3.51
CA VAL A 285 -10.23 -8.42 4.97
C VAL A 285 -10.78 -7.14 5.59
N VAL A 286 -11.92 -7.28 6.25
CA VAL A 286 -12.65 -6.19 6.90
C VAL A 286 -12.87 -6.53 8.36
N ASP A 287 -12.63 -5.58 9.26
CA ASP A 287 -12.98 -5.70 10.67
C ASP A 287 -14.50 -5.66 10.83
N ALA A 288 -15.09 -6.80 11.20
CA ALA A 288 -16.52 -6.91 11.35
C ALA A 288 -17.06 -6.07 12.51
N SER A 289 -16.25 -5.80 13.53
CA SER A 289 -16.63 -5.03 14.72
C SER A 289 -16.61 -3.51 14.50
N ALA A 290 -15.96 -3.02 13.44
CA ALA A 290 -15.83 -1.59 13.18
C ALA A 290 -17.17 -0.93 12.82
N GLY A 291 -17.46 0.25 13.39
CA GLY A 291 -18.69 1.01 13.08
C GLY A 291 -18.75 1.54 11.66
N GLU A 292 -17.61 1.89 11.06
CA GLU A 292 -17.47 2.53 9.74
C GLU A 292 -17.05 1.55 8.64
N LYS A 293 -17.60 0.33 8.65
CA LYS A 293 -17.21 -0.76 7.72
C LYS A 293 -17.28 -0.34 6.26
N GLN A 294 -18.40 0.26 5.85
CA GLN A 294 -18.64 0.61 4.45
C GLN A 294 -17.63 1.65 3.95
N GLU A 295 -17.38 2.68 4.74
CA GLU A 295 -16.41 3.74 4.39
C GLU A 295 -14.96 3.19 4.28
N ARG A 296 -14.60 2.26 5.18
CA ARG A 296 -13.30 1.57 5.11
C ARG A 296 -13.19 0.68 3.88
N MET A 297 -14.25 -0.05 3.53
CA MET A 297 -14.31 -0.86 2.30
C MET A 297 -14.19 0.00 1.06
N ASP A 298 -14.91 1.13 1.01
CA ASP A 298 -14.87 2.07 -0.11
C ASP A 298 -13.47 2.69 -0.28
N SER A 299 -12.80 3.02 0.82
CA SER A 299 -11.42 3.51 0.81
C SER A 299 -10.44 2.48 0.24
N VAL A 300 -10.59 1.21 0.62
CA VAL A 300 -9.79 0.10 0.07
C VAL A 300 -10.06 -0.08 -1.42
N ASN A 301 -11.33 -0.07 -1.84
CA ASN A 301 -11.73 -0.24 -3.24
C ASN A 301 -11.21 0.91 -4.13
N LYS A 302 -11.17 2.15 -3.63
CA LYS A 302 -10.53 3.27 -4.33
C LYS A 302 -9.06 2.98 -4.62
N VAL A 303 -8.30 2.53 -3.61
CA VAL A 303 -6.87 2.21 -3.78
C VAL A 303 -6.69 1.00 -4.71
N LEU A 304 -7.53 -0.04 -4.60
CA LEU A 304 -7.50 -1.19 -5.51
C LEU A 304 -7.72 -0.76 -6.97
N ALA A 305 -8.62 0.21 -7.21
CA ALA A 305 -8.85 0.77 -8.54
C ALA A 305 -7.62 1.57 -9.04
N GLU A 306 -6.99 2.38 -8.19
CA GLU A 306 -5.79 3.16 -8.53
C GLU A 306 -4.59 2.28 -8.92
N ILE A 307 -4.43 1.13 -8.29
CA ILE A 307 -3.35 0.17 -8.61
C ILE A 307 -3.70 -0.78 -9.75
N GLY A 308 -4.89 -0.66 -10.37
CA GLY A 308 -5.35 -1.51 -11.47
C GLY A 308 -5.84 -2.89 -11.05
N ALA A 309 -6.22 -3.06 -9.77
CA ALA A 309 -6.73 -4.33 -9.22
C ALA A 309 -8.26 -4.44 -9.20
N LYS A 310 -8.98 -3.49 -9.83
CA LYS A 310 -10.45 -3.41 -9.81
C LYS A 310 -11.13 -4.68 -10.35
N GLU A 311 -10.55 -5.27 -11.39
CA GLU A 311 -11.12 -6.44 -12.08
C GLU A 311 -10.67 -7.79 -11.48
N VAL A 312 -9.82 -7.76 -10.45
CA VAL A 312 -9.40 -8.99 -9.76
C VAL A 312 -10.57 -9.49 -8.90
N PRO A 313 -10.93 -10.77 -9.00
CA PRO A 313 -11.98 -11.36 -8.15
C PRO A 313 -11.70 -11.12 -6.66
N GLN A 314 -12.77 -10.85 -5.89
CA GLN A 314 -12.63 -10.56 -4.46
C GLN A 314 -13.53 -11.49 -3.64
N LEU A 315 -13.00 -12.03 -2.54
CA LEU A 315 -13.75 -12.67 -1.47
C LEU A 315 -13.71 -11.75 -0.24
N LEU A 316 -14.87 -11.30 0.22
CA LEU A 316 -15.00 -10.48 1.41
C LEU A 316 -14.82 -11.33 2.67
N VAL A 317 -13.80 -11.02 3.47
CA VAL A 317 -13.51 -11.72 4.72
C VAL A 317 -13.85 -10.81 5.91
N LEU A 318 -14.97 -11.06 6.57
CA LEU A 318 -15.42 -10.33 7.76
C LEU A 318 -14.70 -10.91 8.97
N ASN A 319 -13.57 -10.31 9.32
CA ASN A 319 -12.72 -10.76 10.44
C ASN A 319 -13.14 -10.15 11.77
N LYS A 320 -12.58 -10.66 12.86
CA LYS A 320 -12.90 -10.31 14.27
C LYS A 320 -14.36 -10.59 14.63
N SER A 321 -14.93 -11.66 14.07
CA SER A 321 -16.31 -12.08 14.36
C SER A 321 -16.55 -12.44 15.83
N ASP A 322 -15.51 -12.79 16.57
CA ASP A 322 -15.51 -13.03 18.01
C ASP A 322 -15.97 -11.81 18.82
N LEU A 323 -15.69 -10.59 18.35
CA LEU A 323 -16.10 -9.35 19.02
C LEU A 323 -17.59 -9.00 18.84
N GLN A 324 -18.26 -9.62 17.87
CA GLN A 324 -19.70 -9.40 17.60
C GLN A 324 -20.61 -10.40 18.28
N GLY A 325 -20.08 -11.36 19.06
CA GLY A 325 -20.87 -12.43 19.66
C GLY A 325 -21.44 -13.44 18.66
N VAL A 326 -20.92 -13.49 17.44
CA VAL A 326 -21.30 -14.48 16.43
C VAL A 326 -20.69 -15.82 16.80
N THR A 327 -21.51 -16.82 17.03
CA THR A 327 -21.11 -18.14 17.55
C THR A 327 -20.79 -19.16 16.45
N GLY A 328 -20.79 -18.78 15.18
CA GLY A 328 -20.50 -19.71 14.07
C GLY A 328 -20.08 -19.01 12.78
N PRO A 329 -19.40 -19.73 11.88
CA PRO A 329 -19.00 -19.24 10.57
C PRO A 329 -20.24 -19.02 9.69
N LEU A 330 -20.28 -17.89 9.00
CA LEU A 330 -21.34 -17.59 8.04
C LEU A 330 -20.71 -17.36 6.65
N VAL A 331 -20.94 -18.31 5.75
CA VAL A 331 -20.59 -18.16 4.32
C VAL A 331 -21.81 -17.63 3.58
N ARG A 332 -21.65 -16.52 2.86
CA ARG A 332 -22.69 -15.97 1.98
C ARG A 332 -22.33 -16.27 0.54
N ARG A 333 -23.35 -16.69 -0.22
CA ARG A 333 -23.24 -17.07 -1.64
C ARG A 333 -24.13 -16.17 -2.48
N ASP A 334 -23.73 -15.93 -3.72
CA ASP A 334 -24.56 -15.22 -4.71
C ASP A 334 -25.67 -16.13 -5.31
N ALA A 335 -26.38 -15.61 -6.30
CA ALA A 335 -27.48 -16.33 -6.97
C ALA A 335 -27.01 -17.60 -7.73
N GLU A 336 -25.73 -17.59 -8.15
CA GLU A 336 -25.10 -18.73 -8.82
C GLU A 336 -24.50 -19.75 -7.83
N GLY A 337 -24.61 -19.48 -6.51
CA GLY A 337 -24.07 -20.34 -5.46
C GLY A 337 -22.59 -20.09 -5.15
N LYS A 338 -21.95 -19.11 -5.77
CA LYS A 338 -20.54 -18.77 -5.60
C LYS A 338 -20.31 -18.00 -4.28
N PRO A 339 -19.31 -18.37 -3.47
CA PRO A 339 -19.05 -17.65 -2.23
C PRO A 339 -18.50 -16.24 -2.50
N TYR A 340 -19.12 -15.21 -1.89
CA TYR A 340 -18.65 -13.84 -1.99
C TYR A 340 -18.28 -13.21 -0.63
N SER A 341 -18.72 -13.79 0.48
CA SER A 341 -18.39 -13.30 1.82
C SER A 341 -18.29 -14.45 2.82
N VAL A 342 -17.32 -14.36 3.71
CA VAL A 342 -17.09 -15.31 4.80
C VAL A 342 -16.81 -14.57 6.11
N GLN A 343 -17.41 -15.02 7.23
CA GLN A 343 -17.10 -14.54 8.56
C GLN A 343 -16.03 -15.41 9.20
N VAL A 344 -15.00 -14.75 9.80
CA VAL A 344 -13.89 -15.45 10.45
C VAL A 344 -13.47 -14.74 11.73
N SER A 345 -12.85 -15.47 12.63
CA SER A 345 -12.02 -14.90 13.68
C SER A 345 -10.60 -15.41 13.52
N SER A 346 -9.71 -14.56 13.06
CA SER A 346 -8.29 -14.90 12.94
C SER A 346 -7.62 -15.16 14.30
N LEU A 347 -8.20 -14.65 15.40
CA LEU A 347 -7.72 -14.87 16.76
C LEU A 347 -8.09 -16.28 17.27
N THR A 348 -9.34 -16.67 17.15
CA THR A 348 -9.84 -17.97 17.68
C THR A 348 -9.71 -19.11 16.67
N GLY A 349 -9.66 -18.80 15.35
CA GLY A 349 -9.64 -19.77 14.27
C GLY A 349 -11.04 -20.17 13.75
N ILE A 350 -12.12 -19.62 14.33
CA ILE A 350 -13.49 -19.86 13.86
C ILE A 350 -13.65 -19.35 12.42
N GLY A 351 -14.29 -20.14 11.56
CA GLY A 351 -14.53 -19.80 10.17
C GLY A 351 -13.33 -20.01 9.21
N LEU A 352 -12.19 -20.45 9.75
CA LEU A 352 -10.98 -20.66 8.95
C LEU A 352 -11.08 -21.87 8.00
N PRO A 353 -11.63 -23.02 8.41
CA PRO A 353 -11.88 -24.15 7.50
C PRO A 353 -12.80 -23.75 6.34
N GLU A 354 -13.86 -22.99 6.63
CA GLU A 354 -14.83 -22.50 5.66
C GLU A 354 -14.17 -21.50 4.68
N LEU A 355 -13.31 -20.61 5.18
CA LEU A 355 -12.54 -19.72 4.33
C LEU A 355 -11.62 -20.49 3.38
N LEU A 356 -10.91 -21.51 3.86
CA LEU A 356 -10.06 -22.36 3.03
C LEU A 356 -10.86 -23.12 1.98
N SER A 357 -12.04 -23.62 2.35
CA SER A 357 -12.98 -24.28 1.40
C SER A 357 -13.48 -23.33 0.31
N CYS A 358 -13.88 -22.09 0.69
CA CYS A 358 -14.28 -21.07 -0.28
C CYS A 358 -13.13 -20.67 -1.22
N LEU A 359 -11.91 -20.56 -0.68
CA LEU A 359 -10.69 -20.29 -1.45
C LEU A 359 -10.44 -21.40 -2.48
N ASP A 360 -10.50 -22.65 -2.04
CA ASP A 360 -10.27 -23.81 -2.88
C ASP A 360 -11.29 -23.87 -4.04
N GLU A 361 -12.57 -23.64 -3.75
CA GLU A 361 -13.64 -23.56 -4.72
C GLU A 361 -13.42 -22.45 -5.75
N LEU A 362 -13.13 -21.22 -5.28
CA LEU A 362 -12.96 -20.04 -6.15
C LEU A 362 -11.74 -20.15 -7.06
N ILE A 363 -10.64 -20.68 -6.56
CA ILE A 363 -9.42 -20.85 -7.35
C ILE A 363 -9.58 -22.01 -8.34
N ALA A 364 -10.20 -23.11 -7.94
CA ALA A 364 -10.44 -24.24 -8.83
C ALA A 364 -11.38 -23.85 -9.99
N ASP A 365 -12.38 -22.99 -9.74
CA ASP A 365 -13.30 -22.49 -10.77
C ASP A 365 -12.65 -21.50 -11.75
N ASP A 366 -11.60 -20.80 -11.36
CA ASP A 366 -10.89 -19.85 -12.23
C ASP A 366 -9.89 -20.51 -13.19
N VAL A 367 -9.56 -21.78 -12.97
CA VAL A 367 -8.64 -22.53 -13.82
C VAL A 367 -9.41 -23.41 -14.81
N VAL A 368 -9.09 -23.30 -16.09
CA VAL A 368 -9.68 -24.11 -17.15
C VAL A 368 -8.60 -24.93 -17.86
N THR A 369 -8.95 -26.16 -18.23
CA THR A 369 -8.12 -26.96 -19.13
C THR A 369 -8.65 -26.78 -20.56
N THR A 370 -7.77 -26.42 -21.48
CA THR A 370 -8.12 -26.18 -22.87
C THR A 370 -7.02 -26.70 -23.81
N VAL A 371 -7.36 -26.91 -25.06
CA VAL A 371 -6.42 -27.28 -26.11
C VAL A 371 -6.36 -26.15 -27.13
N ILE A 372 -5.15 -25.68 -27.43
CA ILE A 372 -4.90 -24.67 -28.45
C ILE A 372 -4.06 -25.27 -29.56
N SER A 373 -4.57 -25.19 -30.78
CA SER A 373 -3.84 -25.62 -31.97
C SER A 373 -3.10 -24.45 -32.58
N LEU A 374 -1.79 -24.58 -32.74
CA LEU A 374 -0.88 -23.57 -33.27
C LEU A 374 -0.25 -24.06 -34.56
N ARG A 375 -0.20 -23.17 -35.55
CA ARG A 375 0.56 -23.41 -36.80
C ARG A 375 2.06 -23.16 -36.55
N PRO A 376 2.96 -23.70 -37.38
CA PRO A 376 4.41 -23.54 -37.24
C PRO A 376 4.85 -22.07 -37.16
N GLU A 377 4.16 -21.15 -37.89
CA GLU A 377 4.49 -19.72 -37.94
C GLU A 377 4.12 -18.99 -36.63
N GLN A 378 3.32 -19.61 -35.77
CA GLN A 378 2.80 -18.99 -34.52
C GLN A 378 3.73 -19.20 -33.31
N GLY A 379 5.03 -19.24 -33.54
CA GLY A 379 6.03 -19.43 -32.47
C GLY A 379 5.94 -18.42 -31.32
N MET A 380 5.54 -17.18 -31.63
CA MET A 380 5.32 -16.14 -30.60
C MET A 380 4.14 -16.49 -29.67
N ILE A 381 3.06 -17.05 -30.21
CA ILE A 381 1.91 -17.50 -29.41
C ILE A 381 2.28 -18.72 -28.57
N ARG A 382 3.04 -19.65 -29.14
CA ARG A 382 3.59 -20.79 -28.40
C ARG A 382 4.43 -20.33 -27.20
N ALA A 383 5.30 -19.34 -27.38
CA ALA A 383 6.06 -18.74 -26.27
C ALA A 383 5.14 -18.13 -25.19
N LYS A 384 4.06 -17.46 -25.59
CA LYS A 384 3.05 -16.93 -24.66
C LYS A 384 2.29 -18.03 -23.92
N CYS A 385 2.01 -19.18 -24.54
CA CYS A 385 1.42 -20.32 -23.85
C CYS A 385 2.32 -20.76 -22.68
N PHE A 386 3.62 -20.89 -22.89
CA PHE A 386 4.58 -21.20 -21.83
C PHE A 386 4.76 -20.09 -20.79
N GLU A 387 4.42 -18.85 -21.13
CA GLU A 387 4.48 -17.71 -20.19
C GLU A 387 3.23 -17.60 -19.30
N LEU A 388 2.05 -17.86 -19.85
CA LEU A 388 0.74 -17.57 -19.25
C LEU A 388 0.00 -18.79 -18.73
N ALA A 389 0.43 -20.01 -19.08
CA ALA A 389 -0.25 -21.25 -18.77
C ALA A 389 0.74 -22.35 -18.37
N ALA A 390 0.24 -23.36 -17.68
CA ALA A 390 0.93 -24.62 -17.56
C ALA A 390 0.63 -25.49 -18.78
N VAL A 391 1.67 -25.87 -19.48
CA VAL A 391 1.60 -26.80 -20.59
C VAL A 391 1.59 -28.22 -20.02
N ILE A 392 0.46 -28.91 -20.12
CA ILE A 392 0.30 -30.29 -19.65
C ILE A 392 0.98 -31.25 -20.63
N ASP A 393 0.70 -31.03 -21.93
CA ASP A 393 1.22 -31.85 -23.02
C ASP A 393 1.28 -31.05 -24.31
N GLU A 394 2.16 -31.43 -25.21
CA GLU A 394 2.33 -30.84 -26.53
C GLU A 394 2.48 -31.95 -27.57
N VAL A 395 1.54 -32.00 -28.48
CA VAL A 395 1.51 -33.01 -29.55
C VAL A 395 1.58 -32.33 -30.92
N MET A 396 2.54 -32.71 -31.74
CA MET A 396 2.70 -32.21 -33.10
C MET A 396 2.15 -33.25 -34.06
N ASP A 397 1.31 -32.82 -34.99
CA ASP A 397 0.80 -33.67 -36.06
C ASP A 397 1.72 -33.70 -37.30
N ASP A 398 1.41 -34.56 -38.27
CA ASP A 398 2.19 -34.72 -39.50
C ASP A 398 2.20 -33.45 -40.39
N SER A 399 1.30 -32.49 -40.14
CA SER A 399 1.22 -31.19 -40.83
C SER A 399 2.12 -30.13 -40.17
N GLY A 400 2.75 -30.44 -39.03
CA GLY A 400 3.50 -29.50 -38.23
C GLY A 400 2.63 -28.64 -37.33
N THR A 401 1.31 -28.86 -37.24
CA THR A 401 0.42 -28.18 -36.31
C THR A 401 0.64 -28.73 -34.92
N ILE A 402 0.78 -27.84 -33.94
CA ILE A 402 1.06 -28.18 -32.54
C ILE A 402 -0.22 -28.03 -31.73
N ALA A 403 -0.74 -29.12 -31.18
CA ALA A 403 -1.82 -29.11 -30.19
C ALA A 403 -1.19 -29.00 -28.78
N MET A 404 -1.44 -27.87 -28.12
CA MET A 404 -0.98 -27.62 -26.75
C MET A 404 -2.12 -27.82 -25.78
N HIS A 405 -2.01 -28.80 -24.91
CA HIS A 405 -2.92 -29.01 -23.78
C HIS A 405 -2.48 -28.10 -22.64
N LEU A 406 -3.33 -27.11 -22.34
CA LEU A 406 -3.02 -26.05 -21.38
C LEU A 406 -3.98 -26.14 -20.19
N ARG A 407 -3.43 -25.94 -19.01
CA ARG A 407 -4.19 -25.56 -17.82
C ARG A 407 -3.90 -24.09 -17.55
N ILE A 408 -4.91 -23.25 -17.57
CA ILE A 408 -4.76 -21.79 -17.63
C ILE A 408 -5.89 -21.08 -16.88
N GLU A 409 -5.56 -20.00 -16.18
CA GLU A 409 -6.54 -19.11 -15.58
C GLU A 409 -7.41 -18.43 -16.66
N LYS A 410 -8.69 -18.25 -16.40
CA LYS A 410 -9.66 -17.61 -17.33
C LYS A 410 -9.16 -16.25 -17.84
N LYS A 411 -8.57 -15.43 -16.95
CA LYS A 411 -7.96 -14.12 -17.27
C LYS A 411 -6.82 -14.25 -18.29
N ASN A 412 -5.95 -15.21 -18.09
CA ASN A 412 -4.80 -15.45 -18.97
C ASN A 412 -5.25 -16.08 -20.29
N LEU A 413 -6.27 -16.93 -20.27
CA LEU A 413 -6.89 -17.46 -21.49
C LEU A 413 -7.50 -16.35 -22.36
N ALA A 414 -8.17 -15.36 -21.76
CA ALA A 414 -8.69 -14.20 -22.49
C ALA A 414 -7.57 -13.40 -23.17
N ARG A 415 -6.42 -13.19 -22.48
CA ARG A 415 -5.23 -12.53 -23.06
C ARG A 415 -4.61 -13.33 -24.20
N LEU A 416 -4.56 -14.64 -24.06
CA LEU A 416 -4.04 -15.55 -25.09
C LEU A 416 -4.94 -15.56 -26.34
N ASN A 417 -6.25 -15.59 -26.14
CA ASN A 417 -7.24 -15.52 -27.21
C ASN A 417 -7.18 -14.19 -27.97
N ALA A 418 -7.00 -13.06 -27.26
CA ALA A 418 -6.80 -11.75 -27.88
C ALA A 418 -5.53 -11.73 -28.76
N ALA A 419 -4.43 -12.33 -28.29
CA ALA A 419 -3.20 -12.44 -29.07
C ALA A 419 -3.37 -13.35 -30.30
N LEU A 420 -4.10 -14.45 -30.19
CA LEU A 420 -4.44 -15.34 -31.30
C LEU A 420 -5.29 -14.63 -32.38
N SER A 421 -6.26 -13.82 -31.94
CA SER A 421 -7.12 -13.04 -32.85
C SER A 421 -6.34 -11.97 -33.59
N ALA A 422 -5.40 -11.30 -32.94
CA ALA A 422 -4.52 -10.30 -33.56
C ALA A 422 -3.60 -10.91 -34.64
N THR A 423 -3.14 -12.16 -34.43
CA THR A 423 -2.28 -12.87 -35.39
C THR A 423 -3.04 -13.46 -36.59
N LYS A 424 -4.38 -13.57 -36.50
CA LYS A 424 -5.25 -14.02 -37.62
C LYS A 424 -5.65 -12.86 -38.53
N ALA A 425 -5.53 -11.61 -38.06
CA ALA A 425 -5.97 -10.41 -38.79
C ALA A 425 -4.83 -9.70 -39.55
N GLY A 426 -3.59 -10.11 -39.41
CA GLY A 426 -2.41 -9.67 -40.15
C GLY A 426 -1.83 -10.78 -41.00
#